data_f56acedb8edcd41a30b43568eda58416
#
_entry.id   f56acedb8edcd41a30b43568eda58416
#
_cell.length_a   1.000
_cell.length_b   1.000
_cell.length_c   1.000
_cell.angle_alpha   90.00
_cell.angle_beta   90.00
_cell.angle_gamma   90.00
#
_symmetry.space_group_name_H-M   'P 1'
#
loop_
_entity.id
_entity.type
_entity.pdbx_description
1 polymer ?
#
loop_
_entity_poly.entity_id
_entity_poly.type
_entity_poly.pdbx_seq_one_letter_code
_entity_poly.pdbx_strand_id
1 'polypeptide(L)'
;MAKAPVNTAARRVSKKIRKNVADGIAHVHASFNNTIITITDRQGGALAWASSGGQGFKGSRKSTPFAAQVAAEVAGRAAQEQGIKNLDVRIKGPGPGRESSVRALASLGIRIASISDVTPIPHNGCRPQKRRRI
;
A
#
# COMPACT_ATOMS: atom_id res chain seq x y z
N MET A 1 21.00 27.28 -23.48
CA MET A 1 20.21 27.37 -23.19
C MET A 1 19.14 26.99 -22.22
N ALA A 2 17.94 27.25 -22.58
CA ALA A 2 16.81 27.15 -21.68
C ALA A 2 16.55 25.76 -21.12
N LYS A 3 17.13 24.74 -21.71
CA LYS A 3 16.90 23.36 -21.28
C LYS A 3 17.58 23.01 -19.96
N ALA A 4 18.65 23.68 -19.60
CA ALA A 4 19.40 23.33 -18.40
C ALA A 4 18.60 23.45 -17.10
N PRO A 5 17.80 24.52 -16.88
CA PRO A 5 16.99 24.58 -15.66
C PRO A 5 15.96 23.48 -15.55
N VAL A 6 15.31 23.14 -16.65
CA VAL A 6 14.30 22.10 -16.68
C VAL A 6 14.93 20.74 -16.38
N ASN A 7 16.05 20.48 -17.01
CA ASN A 7 16.77 19.23 -16.78
C ASN A 7 17.26 19.12 -15.33
N THR A 8 17.67 20.22 -14.75
CA THR A 8 18.12 20.24 -13.36
C THR A 8 16.97 19.90 -12.41
N ALA A 9 15.79 20.45 -12.66
CA ALA A 9 14.63 20.13 -11.85
C ALA A 9 14.24 18.65 -11.96
N ALA A 10 14.24 18.12 -13.16
CA ALA A 10 13.95 16.71 -13.38
C ALA A 10 14.99 15.81 -12.69
N ARG A 11 16.26 16.19 -12.74
CA ARG A 11 17.30 15.46 -12.03
C ARG A 11 17.12 15.47 -10.53
N ARG A 12 16.67 16.59 -9.97
CA ARG A 12 16.42 16.65 -8.52
C ARG A 12 15.36 15.67 -8.09
N VAL A 13 14.31 15.53 -8.87
CA VAL A 13 13.25 14.55 -8.58
C VAL A 13 13.79 13.15 -8.73
N SER A 14 14.55 12.87 -9.79
CA SER A 14 15.10 11.54 -10.02
C SER A 14 16.25 11.20 -9.08
N LYS A 15 16.88 12.20 -8.47
CA LYS A 15 17.96 12.03 -7.51
C LYS A 15 17.49 11.74 -6.09
N LYS A 16 16.20 11.62 -5.88
CA LYS A 16 15.73 11.11 -4.59
C LYS A 16 16.46 9.80 -4.31
N ILE A 17 17.09 9.75 -3.16
CA ILE A 17 17.87 8.61 -2.76
C ILE A 17 16.99 7.37 -2.82
N ARG A 18 17.33 6.46 -3.72
CA ARG A 18 16.67 5.18 -3.77
C ARG A 18 17.19 4.38 -2.59
N LYS A 19 16.31 4.11 -1.66
CA LYS A 19 16.67 3.24 -0.57
C LYS A 19 16.82 1.83 -1.15
N ASN A 20 17.95 1.22 -0.90
CA ASN A 20 18.19 -0.13 -1.35
C ASN A 20 17.84 -1.08 -0.22
N VAL A 21 16.55 -1.35 -0.08
CA VAL A 21 16.00 -2.17 1.01
C VAL A 21 15.48 -3.48 0.42
N ALA A 22 16.04 -4.60 0.84
CA ALA A 22 15.63 -5.92 0.35
C ALA A 22 14.44 -6.48 1.12
N ASP A 23 14.37 -6.23 2.41
CA ASP A 23 13.30 -6.72 3.29
C ASP A 23 12.41 -5.58 3.73
N GLY A 24 11.12 -5.75 3.63
CA GLY A 24 10.16 -4.74 3.99
C GLY A 24 8.90 -5.32 4.59
N ILE A 25 7.98 -4.44 4.92
CA ILE A 25 6.68 -4.79 5.46
C ILE A 25 5.62 -4.16 4.57
N ALA A 26 4.66 -4.97 4.13
CA ALA A 26 3.50 -4.48 3.39
C ALA A 26 2.33 -4.33 4.36
N HIS A 27 1.89 -3.10 4.56
CA HIS A 27 0.74 -2.79 5.41
C HIS A 27 -0.49 -2.66 4.52
N VAL A 28 -1.42 -3.58 4.66
CA VAL A 28 -2.67 -3.57 3.90
C VAL A 28 -3.80 -3.12 4.83
N HIS A 29 -4.34 -1.95 4.57
CA HIS A 29 -5.50 -1.46 5.31
C HIS A 29 -6.72 -1.60 4.42
N ALA A 30 -7.53 -2.61 4.69
CA ALA A 30 -8.71 -2.93 3.90
C ALA A 30 -9.97 -2.55 4.67
N SER A 31 -10.54 -1.40 4.35
CA SER A 31 -11.83 -0.98 4.90
C SER A 31 -12.96 -1.43 3.96
N PHE A 32 -14.19 -1.25 4.40
CA PHE A 32 -15.35 -1.58 3.55
C PHE A 32 -15.41 -0.75 2.28
N ASN A 33 -14.82 0.45 2.29
CA ASN A 33 -14.94 1.39 1.17
C ASN A 33 -13.64 1.55 0.38
N ASN A 34 -12.52 1.11 0.89
CA ASN A 34 -11.24 1.38 0.24
C ASN A 34 -10.17 0.39 0.72
N THR A 35 -9.10 0.29 -0.04
CA THR A 35 -7.94 -0.50 0.34
C THR A 35 -6.70 0.36 0.14
N ILE A 36 -5.89 0.49 1.17
CA ILE A 36 -4.65 1.26 1.12
C ILE A 36 -3.50 0.30 1.40
N ILE A 37 -2.51 0.33 0.55
CA ILE A 37 -1.32 -0.51 0.68
C ILE A 37 -0.11 0.39 0.82
N THR A 38 0.63 0.21 1.91
CA THR A 38 1.85 0.95 2.17
C THR A 38 2.97 -0.06 2.37
N ILE A 39 4.05 0.09 1.63
CA ILE A 39 5.22 -0.76 1.77
C ILE A 39 6.30 0.05 2.44
N THR A 40 6.77 -0.46 3.57
CA THR A 40 7.78 0.21 4.40
C THR A 40 9.00 -0.68 4.57
N ASP A 41 10.07 -0.08 5.07
CA ASP A 41 11.20 -0.85 5.57
C ASP A 41 10.85 -1.42 6.95
N ARG A 42 11.79 -2.13 7.57
CA ARG A 42 11.54 -2.74 8.88
C ARG A 42 11.46 -1.73 10.02
N GLN A 43 11.98 -0.54 9.83
CA GLN A 43 11.87 0.55 10.79
C GLN A 43 10.58 1.36 10.64
N GLY A 44 9.80 1.10 9.60
CA GLY A 44 8.55 1.81 9.36
C GLY A 44 8.64 2.98 8.40
N GLY A 45 9.80 3.21 7.79
CA GLY A 45 9.93 4.27 6.79
C GLY A 45 9.25 3.89 5.49
N ALA A 46 8.30 4.71 5.02
CA ALA A 46 7.53 4.40 3.83
C ALA A 46 8.39 4.43 2.57
N LEU A 47 8.29 3.40 1.76
CA LEU A 47 8.99 3.28 0.48
C LEU A 47 8.05 3.51 -0.69
N ALA A 48 6.85 2.97 -0.61
CA ALA A 48 5.85 3.07 -1.66
C ALA A 48 4.47 2.92 -1.06
N TRP A 49 3.47 3.50 -1.72
CA TRP A 49 2.09 3.34 -1.28
C TRP A 49 1.15 3.49 -2.49
N ALA A 50 -0.02 2.92 -2.36
CA ALA A 50 -1.09 3.10 -3.33
C ALA A 50 -2.42 2.80 -2.65
N SER A 51 -3.49 3.36 -3.19
CA SER A 51 -4.83 3.06 -2.72
C SER A 51 -5.74 2.75 -3.90
N SER A 52 -6.80 2.00 -3.67
CA SER A 52 -7.75 1.70 -4.73
C SER A 52 -8.45 2.96 -5.24
N GLY A 53 -8.71 3.93 -4.35
CA GLY A 53 -9.26 5.23 -4.75
C GLY A 53 -8.30 6.03 -5.63
N GLY A 54 -7.01 5.89 -5.40
CA GLY A 54 -5.97 6.57 -6.18
C GLY A 54 -5.77 6.00 -7.57
N GLN A 55 -6.32 4.83 -7.87
CA GLN A 55 -6.17 4.17 -9.17
C GLN A 55 -7.35 4.44 -10.10
N GLY A 56 -8.14 5.46 -9.81
CA GLY A 56 -9.27 5.84 -10.66
C GLY A 56 -10.59 5.17 -10.31
N PHE A 57 -10.60 4.29 -9.33
CA PHE A 57 -11.85 3.68 -8.86
C PHE A 57 -12.55 4.63 -7.90
N LYS A 58 -13.82 4.86 -8.11
CA LYS A 58 -14.61 5.79 -7.29
C LYS A 58 -15.90 5.15 -6.82
N GLY A 59 -16.43 5.65 -5.71
CA GLY A 59 -17.67 5.13 -5.15
C GLY A 59 -17.53 3.68 -4.72
N SER A 60 -18.48 2.84 -5.08
CA SER A 60 -18.45 1.43 -4.70
C SER A 60 -17.35 0.62 -5.38
N ARG A 61 -16.80 1.13 -6.49
CA ARG A 61 -15.76 0.40 -7.24
C ARG A 61 -14.46 0.27 -6.47
N LYS A 62 -14.13 1.26 -5.62
CA LYS A 62 -12.86 1.22 -4.88
C LYS A 62 -12.86 0.21 -3.74
N SER A 63 -14.01 -0.35 -3.38
CA SER A 63 -14.08 -1.40 -2.36
C SER A 63 -13.97 -2.81 -2.95
N THR A 64 -13.86 -2.96 -4.26
CA THR A 64 -13.81 -4.27 -4.91
C THR A 64 -12.43 -4.92 -4.76
N PRO A 65 -12.36 -6.27 -4.76
CA PRO A 65 -11.07 -6.96 -4.75
C PRO A 65 -10.20 -6.62 -5.96
N PHE A 66 -10.80 -6.37 -7.11
CA PHE A 66 -10.04 -5.98 -8.30
C PHE A 66 -9.32 -4.65 -8.10
N ALA A 67 -9.99 -3.67 -7.51
CA ALA A 67 -9.38 -2.36 -7.21
C ALA A 67 -8.20 -2.51 -6.25
N ALA A 68 -8.36 -3.37 -5.23
CA ALA A 68 -7.28 -3.66 -4.31
C ALA A 68 -6.09 -4.35 -5.00
N GLN A 69 -6.38 -5.23 -5.94
CA GLN A 69 -5.34 -5.88 -6.73
C GLN A 69 -4.52 -4.86 -7.53
N VAL A 70 -5.19 -3.93 -8.21
CA VAL A 70 -4.53 -2.88 -8.99
C VAL A 70 -3.66 -2.01 -8.08
N ALA A 71 -4.19 -1.61 -6.93
CA ALA A 71 -3.43 -0.82 -5.96
C ALA A 71 -2.19 -1.56 -5.46
N ALA A 72 -2.33 -2.85 -5.17
CA ALA A 72 -1.20 -3.68 -4.72
C ALA A 72 -0.14 -3.80 -5.81
N GLU A 73 -0.53 -3.96 -7.06
CA GLU A 73 0.42 -4.02 -8.17
C GLU A 73 1.20 -2.71 -8.31
N VAL A 74 0.53 -1.57 -8.22
CA VAL A 74 1.19 -0.27 -8.31
C VAL A 74 2.19 -0.09 -7.17
N ALA A 75 1.75 -0.34 -5.94
CA ALA A 75 2.63 -0.21 -4.78
C ALA A 75 3.80 -1.21 -4.85
N GLY A 76 3.54 -2.43 -5.26
CA GLY A 76 4.56 -3.47 -5.36
C GLY A 76 5.62 -3.16 -6.40
N ARG A 77 5.23 -2.66 -7.56
CA ARG A 77 6.20 -2.26 -8.59
C ARG A 77 7.07 -1.11 -8.12
N ALA A 78 6.47 -0.12 -7.48
CA ALA A 78 7.23 1.00 -6.93
C ALA A 78 8.21 0.53 -5.84
N ALA A 79 7.80 -0.42 -5.02
CA ALA A 79 8.68 -1.00 -4.02
C ALA A 79 9.82 -1.82 -4.64
N GLN A 80 9.55 -2.55 -5.72
CA GLN A 80 10.59 -3.29 -6.42
C GLN A 80 11.67 -2.37 -6.98
N GLU A 81 11.31 -1.17 -7.40
CA GLU A 81 12.27 -0.16 -7.83
C GLU A 81 13.18 0.27 -6.68
N GLN A 82 12.72 0.16 -5.45
CA GLN A 82 13.51 0.44 -4.25
C GLN A 82 14.32 -0.78 -3.78
N GLY A 83 14.26 -1.87 -4.51
CA GLY A 83 15.05 -3.06 -4.21
C GLY A 83 14.36 -4.10 -3.34
N ILE A 84 13.08 -3.95 -3.05
CA ILE A 84 12.34 -4.91 -2.20
C ILE A 84 12.28 -6.28 -2.89
N LYS A 85 12.65 -7.31 -2.15
CA LYS A 85 12.58 -8.70 -2.60
C LYS A 85 11.71 -9.56 -1.70
N ASN A 86 11.71 -9.29 -0.41
CA ASN A 86 10.96 -10.04 0.60
C ASN A 86 10.02 -9.10 1.34
N LEU A 87 8.82 -9.55 1.62
CA LEU A 87 7.84 -8.77 2.37
C LEU A 87 7.22 -9.61 3.47
N ASP A 88 7.03 -9.00 4.63
CA ASP A 88 6.11 -9.49 5.64
C ASP A 88 4.81 -8.71 5.46
N VAL A 89 3.70 -9.42 5.29
CA VAL A 89 2.42 -8.76 5.05
C VAL A 89 1.65 -8.66 6.36
N ARG A 90 1.18 -7.45 6.66
CA ARG A 90 0.32 -7.19 7.81
C ARG A 90 -1.01 -6.67 7.30
N ILE A 91 -2.05 -7.43 7.51
CA ILE A 91 -3.39 -7.11 7.04
C ILE A 91 -4.21 -6.54 8.18
N LYS A 92 -4.89 -5.45 7.91
CA LYS A 92 -5.71 -4.76 8.89
C LYS A 92 -7.07 -4.42 8.28
N GLY A 93 -8.14 -4.75 8.99
CA GLY A 93 -9.48 -4.36 8.59
C GLY A 93 -10.28 -5.48 7.93
N PRO A 94 -11.59 -5.30 7.85
CA PRO A 94 -12.52 -6.35 7.38
C PRO A 94 -12.85 -6.27 5.89
N GLY A 95 -12.24 -5.37 5.13
CA GLY A 95 -12.64 -5.11 3.75
C GLY A 95 -12.36 -6.25 2.79
N PRO A 96 -12.98 -6.23 1.60
CA PRO A 96 -12.84 -7.31 0.63
C PRO A 96 -11.48 -7.38 -0.07
N GLY A 97 -10.65 -6.35 0.08
CA GLY A 97 -9.33 -6.30 -0.54
C GLY A 97 -8.22 -7.04 0.18
N ARG A 98 -8.53 -7.74 1.26
CA ARG A 98 -7.51 -8.41 2.09
C ARG A 98 -6.66 -9.41 1.31
N GLU A 99 -7.32 -10.41 0.75
CA GLU A 99 -6.62 -11.50 0.06
C GLU A 99 -6.10 -11.11 -1.31
N SER A 100 -6.88 -10.35 -2.07
CA SER A 100 -6.50 -9.97 -3.43
C SER A 100 -5.23 -9.11 -3.45
N SER A 101 -5.04 -8.26 -2.44
CA SER A 101 -3.81 -7.47 -2.30
C SER A 101 -2.60 -8.36 -2.13
N VAL A 102 -2.69 -9.36 -1.26
CA VAL A 102 -1.58 -10.28 -1.01
C VAL A 102 -1.25 -11.09 -2.26
N ARG A 103 -2.27 -11.59 -2.95
CA ARG A 103 -2.09 -12.34 -4.19
C ARG A 103 -1.40 -11.51 -5.26
N ALA A 104 -1.79 -10.25 -5.38
CA ALA A 104 -1.19 -9.34 -6.35
C ALA A 104 0.29 -9.11 -6.05
N LEU A 105 0.64 -8.92 -4.78
CA LEU A 105 2.03 -8.76 -4.37
C LEU A 105 2.85 -10.02 -4.67
N ALA A 106 2.28 -11.18 -4.41
CA ALA A 106 2.95 -12.45 -4.69
C ALA A 106 3.15 -12.65 -6.20
N SER A 107 2.18 -12.27 -7.02
CA SER A 107 2.26 -12.45 -8.47
C SER A 107 3.30 -11.53 -9.13
N LEU A 108 3.72 -10.47 -8.46
CA LEU A 108 4.81 -9.61 -8.95
C LEU A 108 6.20 -10.23 -8.76
N GLY A 109 6.28 -11.40 -8.16
CA GLY A 109 7.55 -12.05 -7.87
C GLY A 109 8.18 -11.67 -6.55
N ILE A 110 7.49 -10.92 -5.72
CA ILE A 110 7.97 -10.60 -4.39
C ILE A 110 7.70 -11.78 -3.46
N ARG A 111 8.71 -12.19 -2.72
CA ARG A 111 8.57 -13.29 -1.78
C ARG A 111 7.83 -12.84 -0.53
N ILE A 112 6.73 -13.50 -0.22
CA ILE A 112 5.97 -13.23 0.99
C ILE A 112 6.51 -14.16 2.08
N ALA A 113 7.19 -13.58 3.07
CA ALA A 113 7.80 -14.36 4.15
C ALA A 113 6.79 -14.74 5.22
N SER A 114 5.87 -13.83 5.56
CA SER A 114 4.83 -14.10 6.55
C SER A 114 3.61 -13.25 6.27
N ILE A 115 2.47 -13.72 6.75
CA ILE A 115 1.20 -12.99 6.65
C ILE A 115 0.61 -12.95 8.05
N SER A 116 0.36 -11.75 8.56
CA SER A 116 -0.22 -11.54 9.89
C SER A 116 -1.47 -10.70 9.81
N ASP A 117 -2.46 -10.99 10.60
CA ASP A 117 -3.64 -10.16 10.76
C ASP A 117 -3.45 -9.29 11.99
N VAL A 118 -3.40 -7.97 11.79
CA VAL A 118 -3.18 -7.01 12.87
C VAL A 118 -4.41 -6.13 13.09
N THR A 119 -5.58 -6.61 12.69
CA THR A 119 -6.82 -5.87 12.89
C THR A 119 -7.01 -5.58 14.37
N PRO A 120 -7.16 -4.30 14.76
CA PRO A 120 -7.33 -3.97 16.18
C PRO A 120 -8.70 -4.41 16.68
N ILE A 121 -8.71 -5.08 17.81
CA ILE A 121 -9.95 -5.51 18.47
C ILE A 121 -9.93 -4.91 19.88
N PRO A 122 -10.74 -3.85 20.13
CA PRO A 122 -10.76 -3.25 21.46
C PRO A 122 -11.44 -4.16 22.47
N HIS A 123 -10.93 -4.16 23.70
CA HIS A 123 -11.57 -4.83 24.82
C HIS A 123 -12.51 -3.86 25.52
N ASN A 124 -13.64 -3.56 24.90
CA ASN A 124 -14.60 -2.52 25.28
C ASN A 124 -14.13 -1.07 25.14
N GLY A 125 -13.01 -0.80 24.63
CA GLY A 125 -12.41 0.50 24.36
C GLY A 125 -13.26 1.76 24.48
N CYS A 126 -13.13 2.66 23.52
CA CYS A 126 -13.85 3.91 23.51
C CYS A 126 -15.32 3.72 23.11
N ARG A 127 -16.15 4.66 23.56
CA ARG A 127 -17.56 4.68 23.16
C ARG A 127 -17.67 4.86 21.65
N PRO A 128 -18.45 4.01 20.94
CA PRO A 128 -18.67 4.21 19.52
C PRO A 128 -19.49 5.46 19.23
N GLN A 129 -19.38 5.95 18.00
CA GLN A 129 -20.17 7.11 17.57
C GLN A 129 -21.64 6.79 17.59
N LYS A 130 -22.48 7.84 17.72
CA LYS A 130 -23.91 7.66 17.70
C LYS A 130 -24.43 7.26 16.32
N ARG A 131 -25.68 6.76 16.33
CA ARG A 131 -26.35 6.41 15.09
C ARG A 131 -26.37 7.59 14.12
N ARG A 132 -26.16 7.26 12.87
CA ARG A 132 -26.24 8.24 11.80
C ARG A 132 -27.66 8.74 11.64
N ARG A 133 -27.84 10.04 11.50
CA ARG A 133 -29.12 10.62 11.16
C ARG A 133 -29.42 10.38 9.69
N ILE A 134 -30.63 9.97 9.40
CA ILE A 134 -31.06 9.68 8.03
C ILE A 134 -31.95 10.82 7.54
#